data_e05e53e1c5d730db9736e32d1b341a13
#
_entry.id   e05e53e1c5d730db9736e32d1b341a13
#
_cell.length_a   1.000
_cell.length_b   1.000
_cell.length_c   1.000
_cell.angle_alpha   90.00
_cell.angle_beta   90.00
_cell.angle_gamma   90.00
#
_symmetry.space_group_name_H-M   'P 1'
#
loop_
_entity.id
_entity.type
_entity.pdbx_description
1 polymer ?
#
loop_
_entity_poly.entity_id
_entity_poly.type
_entity_poly.pdbx_seq_one_letter_code
_entity_poly.pdbx_strand_id
1 'polypeptide(L)'
;MNQKNYLIIGASGGIGKAMVKQLIEMSANNKSSGKIFATYHTNRPNFAADNLYWLPMDVSDEKSIEQAIADIKQQTTHIGWVINCVGLLHTPHNQPEKALRQLETDFFLQNMQINALASLLIAKHIKPLLAKSARSADKPAIFATISARVGSIGDNRLGGWYSYRMSKAALNMGMKNLSIEWTRSLKDVCVVVMQPGTVDTQLSSPFQGNVADEKLFSPAYSAQCLLEVLDRMTAAQSGSFVDWAGESIAW
;
A
#
# COMPACT_ATOMS: atom_id res chain seq x y z
N MET A 1 19.32 3.66 -19.08
CA MET A 1 18.72 3.51 -17.72
C MET A 1 17.53 2.59 -17.84
N ASN A 2 17.43 1.53 -17.02
CA ASN A 2 16.25 0.66 -17.06
C ASN A 2 15.03 1.43 -16.57
N GLN A 3 13.95 1.38 -17.33
CA GLN A 3 12.66 1.99 -16.96
C GLN A 3 12.13 1.39 -15.66
N LYS A 4 11.72 2.25 -14.70
CA LYS A 4 11.10 1.81 -13.45
C LYS A 4 9.61 1.52 -13.71
N ASN A 5 9.19 0.26 -13.64
CA ASN A 5 7.77 -0.13 -13.72
C ASN A 5 7.13 -0.09 -12.31
N TYR A 6 5.87 0.25 -12.27
CA TYR A 6 5.09 0.45 -11.03
C TYR A 6 3.90 -0.49 -10.98
N LEU A 7 3.57 -0.99 -9.79
CA LEU A 7 2.31 -1.67 -9.51
C LEU A 7 1.63 -0.98 -8.34
N ILE A 8 0.46 -0.38 -8.57
CA ILE A 8 -0.37 0.26 -7.57
C ILE A 8 -1.62 -0.58 -7.35
N ILE A 9 -1.74 -1.16 -6.16
CA ILE A 9 -2.86 -2.02 -5.79
C ILE A 9 -3.89 -1.19 -5.01
N GLY A 10 -5.18 -1.33 -5.36
CA GLY A 10 -6.24 -0.46 -4.84
C GLY A 10 -6.23 0.93 -5.49
N ALA A 11 -5.86 1.00 -6.77
CA ALA A 11 -5.73 2.24 -7.53
C ALA A 11 -7.07 2.90 -7.90
N SER A 12 -8.20 2.28 -7.61
CA SER A 12 -9.54 2.90 -7.71
C SER A 12 -9.89 3.75 -6.49
N GLY A 13 -9.22 3.54 -5.34
CA GLY A 13 -9.41 4.30 -4.11
C GLY A 13 -8.67 5.64 -4.08
N GLY A 14 -8.95 6.47 -3.05
CA GLY A 14 -8.45 7.84 -2.94
C GLY A 14 -6.94 8.00 -3.13
N ILE A 15 -6.12 7.41 -2.25
CA ILE A 15 -4.65 7.52 -2.28
C ILE A 15 -4.09 6.81 -3.52
N GLY A 16 -4.50 5.57 -3.79
CA GLY A 16 -3.99 4.80 -4.92
C GLY A 16 -4.28 5.47 -6.27
N LYS A 17 -5.48 6.04 -6.43
CA LYS A 17 -5.87 6.80 -7.62
C LYS A 17 -5.01 8.07 -7.78
N ALA A 18 -4.73 8.77 -6.69
CA ALA A 18 -3.87 9.96 -6.71
C ALA A 18 -2.42 9.59 -7.08
N MET A 19 -1.88 8.48 -6.53
CA MET A 19 -0.54 7.99 -6.90
C MET A 19 -0.44 7.67 -8.40
N VAL A 20 -1.43 6.98 -8.97
CA VAL A 20 -1.44 6.67 -10.42
C VAL A 20 -1.40 7.95 -11.24
N LYS A 21 -2.21 8.96 -10.92
CA LYS A 21 -2.22 10.24 -11.64
C LYS A 21 -0.86 10.94 -11.60
N GLN A 22 -0.23 11.00 -10.42
CA GLN A 22 1.10 11.62 -10.28
C GLN A 22 2.19 10.85 -11.03
N LEU A 23 2.15 9.51 -11.00
CA LEU A 23 3.09 8.70 -11.77
C LEU A 23 2.94 8.90 -13.28
N ILE A 24 1.71 9.14 -13.78
CA ILE A 24 1.47 9.52 -15.18
C ILE A 24 2.10 10.88 -15.48
N GLU A 25 1.87 11.89 -14.64
CA GLU A 25 2.44 13.25 -14.78
C GLU A 25 3.97 13.23 -14.72
N MET A 26 4.55 12.51 -13.77
CA MET A 26 6.00 12.31 -13.68
C MET A 26 6.57 11.64 -14.94
N SER A 27 5.83 10.69 -15.51
CA SER A 27 6.20 9.97 -16.72
C SER A 27 6.19 10.89 -17.96
N ALA A 28 5.21 11.76 -18.06
CA ALA A 28 5.11 12.73 -19.17
C ALA A 28 6.30 13.72 -19.18
N ASN A 29 6.81 14.09 -18.01
CA ASN A 29 7.92 15.02 -17.85
C ASN A 29 9.31 14.36 -18.07
N ASN A 30 9.41 13.04 -17.93
CA ASN A 30 10.64 12.27 -18.10
C ASN A 30 10.51 11.33 -19.31
N LYS A 31 11.31 11.52 -20.37
CA LYS A 31 11.35 10.67 -21.58
C LYS A 31 11.63 9.17 -21.36
N SER A 32 11.75 8.73 -20.11
CA SER A 32 12.02 7.33 -19.68
C SER A 32 10.92 6.84 -18.75
N SER A 33 9.68 6.83 -19.21
CA SER A 33 8.55 6.38 -18.41
C SER A 33 8.36 4.87 -18.50
N GLY A 34 8.37 4.20 -17.33
CA GLY A 34 8.00 2.79 -17.22
C GLY A 34 6.49 2.58 -17.26
N LYS A 35 6.09 1.34 -17.34
CA LYS A 35 4.69 0.91 -17.28
C LYS A 35 4.13 1.11 -15.88
N ILE A 36 2.88 1.56 -15.80
CA ILE A 36 2.10 1.71 -14.57
C ILE A 36 0.99 0.65 -14.62
N PHE A 37 1.10 -0.37 -13.79
CA PHE A 37 0.05 -1.34 -13.55
C PHE A 37 -0.78 -0.88 -12.37
N ALA A 38 -2.09 -0.75 -12.56
CA ALA A 38 -3.02 -0.23 -11.58
C ALA A 38 -4.18 -1.20 -11.38
N THR A 39 -4.47 -1.60 -10.13
CA THR A 39 -5.56 -2.54 -9.91
C THR A 39 -6.82 -1.87 -9.38
N TYR A 40 -7.96 -2.45 -9.73
CA TYR A 40 -9.28 -2.10 -9.23
C TYR A 40 -10.04 -3.36 -8.82
N HIS A 41 -10.95 -3.24 -7.86
CA HIS A 41 -11.80 -4.36 -7.45
C HIS A 41 -13.07 -4.41 -8.31
N THR A 42 -13.98 -3.48 -8.15
CA THR A 42 -15.30 -3.49 -8.84
C THR A 42 -15.35 -2.51 -10.01
N ASN A 43 -14.96 -1.26 -9.79
CA ASN A 43 -15.12 -0.20 -10.75
C ASN A 43 -13.77 0.31 -11.26
N ARG A 44 -13.51 0.10 -12.55
CA ARG A 44 -12.34 0.67 -13.22
C ARG A 44 -12.50 2.19 -13.31
N PRO A 45 -11.52 3.00 -12.86
CA PRO A 45 -11.53 4.44 -13.07
C PRO A 45 -11.54 4.83 -14.54
N ASN A 46 -12.31 5.87 -14.87
CA ASN A 46 -12.48 6.35 -16.26
C ASN A 46 -11.39 7.37 -16.62
N PHE A 47 -10.13 6.94 -16.63
CA PHE A 47 -9.01 7.68 -17.23
C PHE A 47 -7.97 6.71 -17.77
N ALA A 48 -7.20 7.15 -18.77
CA ALA A 48 -6.21 6.35 -19.46
C ALA A 48 -4.93 7.16 -19.70
N ALA A 49 -3.83 6.46 -19.93
CA ALA A 49 -2.56 6.97 -20.46
C ALA A 49 -1.88 5.83 -21.21
N ASP A 50 -0.97 6.16 -22.12
CA ASP A 50 -0.31 5.17 -23.02
C ASP A 50 0.46 4.10 -22.23
N ASN A 51 0.99 4.46 -21.05
CA ASN A 51 1.75 3.58 -20.19
C ASN A 51 0.95 3.01 -19.00
N LEU A 52 -0.39 3.21 -18.93
CA LEU A 52 -1.26 2.78 -17.85
C LEU A 52 -2.03 1.51 -18.23
N TYR A 53 -1.88 0.46 -17.43
CA TYR A 53 -2.54 -0.84 -17.58
C TYR A 53 -3.45 -1.12 -16.38
N TRP A 54 -4.75 -1.13 -16.58
CA TRP A 54 -5.74 -1.48 -15.57
C TRP A 54 -5.99 -2.98 -15.50
N LEU A 55 -5.95 -3.54 -14.28
CA LEU A 55 -6.15 -4.96 -14.01
C LEU A 55 -7.21 -5.14 -12.91
N PRO A 56 -8.19 -6.03 -13.09
CA PRO A 56 -9.05 -6.42 -11.98
C PRO A 56 -8.26 -7.21 -10.95
N MET A 57 -8.50 -6.97 -9.66
CA MET A 57 -7.90 -7.73 -8.57
C MET A 57 -8.77 -7.64 -7.31
N ASP A 58 -9.28 -8.76 -6.87
CA ASP A 58 -9.82 -8.93 -5.52
C ASP A 58 -8.71 -9.42 -4.59
N VAL A 59 -8.30 -8.58 -3.65
CA VAL A 59 -7.22 -8.91 -2.72
C VAL A 59 -7.63 -9.91 -1.64
N SER A 60 -8.92 -10.22 -1.51
CA SER A 60 -9.44 -11.26 -0.63
C SER A 60 -9.39 -12.66 -1.26
N ASP A 61 -9.16 -12.75 -2.57
CA ASP A 61 -9.02 -13.99 -3.32
C ASP A 61 -7.60 -14.16 -3.87
N GLU A 62 -6.87 -15.14 -3.34
CA GLU A 62 -5.49 -15.41 -3.79
C GLU A 62 -5.40 -15.75 -5.28
N LYS A 63 -6.42 -16.43 -5.86
CA LYS A 63 -6.43 -16.74 -7.29
C LYS A 63 -6.56 -15.48 -8.14
N SER A 64 -7.34 -14.50 -7.68
CA SER A 64 -7.44 -13.19 -8.34
C SER A 64 -6.11 -12.43 -8.32
N ILE A 65 -5.39 -12.47 -7.19
CA ILE A 65 -4.04 -11.91 -7.08
C ILE A 65 -3.08 -12.60 -8.05
N GLU A 66 -3.07 -13.93 -8.08
CA GLU A 66 -2.21 -14.74 -8.95
C GLU A 66 -2.46 -14.44 -10.42
N GLN A 67 -3.73 -14.37 -10.84
CA GLN A 67 -4.11 -14.05 -12.23
C GLN A 67 -3.63 -12.65 -12.63
N ALA A 68 -3.90 -11.63 -11.81
CA ALA A 68 -3.46 -10.27 -12.11
C ALA A 68 -1.92 -10.17 -12.23
N ILE A 69 -1.17 -10.88 -11.37
CA ILE A 69 0.29 -10.91 -11.47
C ILE A 69 0.76 -11.71 -12.69
N ALA A 70 0.04 -12.76 -13.10
CA ALA A 70 0.32 -13.49 -14.34
C ALA A 70 0.15 -12.59 -15.57
N ASP A 71 -0.90 -11.77 -15.61
CA ASP A 71 -1.13 -10.79 -16.69
C ASP A 71 -0.03 -9.72 -16.73
N ILE A 72 0.45 -9.26 -15.57
CA ILE A 72 1.61 -8.36 -15.48
C ILE A 72 2.87 -9.02 -16.06
N LYS A 73 3.12 -10.29 -15.75
CA LYS A 73 4.28 -11.04 -16.28
C LYS A 73 4.29 -11.17 -17.81
N GLN A 74 3.13 -11.12 -18.46
CA GLN A 74 3.04 -11.09 -19.92
C GLN A 74 3.48 -9.73 -20.49
N GLN A 75 3.40 -8.65 -19.71
CA GLN A 75 3.68 -7.29 -20.14
C GLN A 75 5.06 -6.77 -19.74
N THR A 76 5.67 -7.36 -18.71
CA THR A 76 6.99 -6.96 -18.22
C THR A 76 7.69 -8.10 -17.49
N THR A 77 9.01 -8.06 -17.50
CA THR A 77 9.86 -9.01 -16.75
C THR A 77 10.23 -8.51 -15.35
N HIS A 78 9.96 -7.24 -15.03
CA HIS A 78 10.34 -6.64 -13.74
C HIS A 78 9.37 -5.55 -13.29
N ILE A 79 9.26 -5.38 -11.97
CA ILE A 79 8.57 -4.27 -11.31
C ILE A 79 9.56 -3.60 -10.35
N GLY A 80 9.70 -2.29 -10.44
CA GLY A 80 10.56 -1.51 -9.54
C GLY A 80 9.88 -1.17 -8.22
N TRP A 81 8.62 -0.73 -8.28
CA TRP A 81 7.83 -0.40 -7.09
C TRP A 81 6.48 -1.12 -7.08
N VAL A 82 6.16 -1.71 -5.96
CA VAL A 82 4.84 -2.26 -5.63
C VAL A 82 4.31 -1.49 -4.42
N ILE A 83 3.15 -0.88 -4.56
CA ILE A 83 2.52 -0.10 -3.50
C ILE A 83 1.11 -0.62 -3.28
N ASN A 84 0.85 -1.24 -2.11
CA ASN A 84 -0.48 -1.69 -1.73
C ASN A 84 -1.21 -0.58 -0.94
N CYS A 85 -2.24 -0.01 -1.56
CA CYS A 85 -3.08 1.06 -0.99
C CYS A 85 -4.43 0.52 -0.50
N VAL A 86 -4.66 -0.80 -0.51
CA VAL A 86 -5.93 -1.38 -0.07
C VAL A 86 -6.05 -1.31 1.45
N GLY A 87 -7.26 -1.02 1.92
CA GLY A 87 -7.61 -1.06 3.33
C GLY A 87 -9.11 -1.10 3.54
N LEU A 88 -9.52 -1.75 4.62
CA LEU A 88 -10.89 -1.84 5.09
C LEU A 88 -10.95 -1.29 6.52
N LEU A 89 -11.81 -0.31 6.77
CA LEU A 89 -12.07 0.26 8.11
C LEU A 89 -13.54 0.09 8.51
N HIS A 90 -14.45 0.20 7.56
CA HIS A 90 -15.89 0.06 7.74
C HIS A 90 -16.55 -0.49 6.48
N THR A 91 -17.76 -0.97 6.63
CA THR A 91 -18.68 -1.35 5.54
C THR A 91 -20.00 -0.61 5.72
N PRO A 92 -20.98 -0.73 4.81
CA PRO A 92 -22.33 -0.21 5.06
C PRO A 92 -22.99 -0.76 6.32
N HIS A 93 -22.58 -1.94 6.78
CA HIS A 93 -23.19 -2.66 7.90
C HIS A 93 -22.33 -2.67 9.18
N ASN A 94 -21.02 -2.49 9.06
CA ASN A 94 -20.08 -2.57 10.18
C ASN A 94 -19.27 -1.28 10.33
N GLN A 95 -19.11 -0.86 11.57
CA GLN A 95 -18.28 0.29 11.96
C GLN A 95 -17.15 -0.19 12.89
N PRO A 96 -16.03 0.53 12.96
CA PRO A 96 -14.98 0.21 13.93
C PRO A 96 -15.51 0.20 15.36
N GLU A 97 -15.18 -0.82 16.10
CA GLU A 97 -15.72 -1.08 17.44
C GLU A 97 -15.21 -0.05 18.45
N LYS A 98 -16.14 0.58 19.20
CA LYS A 98 -15.82 1.49 20.32
C LYS A 98 -15.59 0.73 21.62
N ALA A 99 -16.09 -0.50 21.72
CA ALA A 99 -15.99 -1.36 22.92
C ALA A 99 -15.98 -2.83 22.51
N LEU A 100 -15.34 -3.69 23.33
CA LEU A 100 -15.17 -5.12 23.06
C LEU A 100 -16.49 -5.85 22.77
N ARG A 101 -17.61 -5.44 23.40
CA ARG A 101 -18.93 -6.02 23.17
C ARG A 101 -19.48 -5.84 21.74
N GLN A 102 -18.85 -4.97 20.94
CA GLN A 102 -19.22 -4.70 19.54
C GLN A 102 -18.40 -5.52 18.54
N LEU A 103 -17.47 -6.35 19.05
CA LEU A 103 -16.63 -7.18 18.19
C LEU A 103 -17.47 -8.27 17.52
N GLU A 104 -17.43 -8.28 16.18
CA GLU A 104 -18.09 -9.29 15.34
C GLU A 104 -17.04 -10.13 14.62
N THR A 105 -17.17 -11.46 14.73
CA THR A 105 -16.16 -12.39 14.18
C THR A 105 -15.93 -12.20 12.68
N ASP A 106 -17.00 -12.10 11.89
CA ASP A 106 -16.89 -12.01 10.44
C ASP A 106 -16.23 -10.71 10.00
N PHE A 107 -16.59 -9.58 10.63
CA PHE A 107 -15.96 -8.29 10.34
C PHE A 107 -14.49 -8.27 10.78
N PHE A 108 -14.16 -8.88 11.92
CA PHE A 108 -12.78 -9.05 12.36
C PHE A 108 -11.95 -9.86 11.35
N LEU A 109 -12.46 -11.02 10.92
CA LEU A 109 -11.77 -11.88 9.95
C LEU A 109 -11.62 -11.18 8.59
N GLN A 110 -12.62 -10.42 8.14
CA GLN A 110 -12.56 -9.63 6.92
C GLN A 110 -11.45 -8.54 7.00
N ASN A 111 -11.35 -7.84 8.15
CA ASN A 111 -10.25 -6.90 8.39
C ASN A 111 -8.89 -7.59 8.33
N MET A 112 -8.73 -8.74 8.96
CA MET A 112 -7.48 -9.52 8.93
C MET A 112 -7.13 -9.96 7.51
N GLN A 113 -8.09 -10.44 6.75
CA GLN A 113 -7.91 -10.88 5.37
C GLN A 113 -7.48 -9.74 4.45
N ILE A 114 -8.22 -8.62 4.47
CA ILE A 114 -8.00 -7.50 3.54
C ILE A 114 -6.79 -6.64 3.96
N ASN A 115 -6.69 -6.29 5.25
CA ASN A 115 -5.66 -5.35 5.71
C ASN A 115 -4.31 -6.02 5.94
N ALA A 116 -4.26 -7.29 6.35
CA ALA A 116 -3.01 -7.96 6.69
C ALA A 116 -2.61 -9.05 5.68
N LEU A 117 -3.43 -10.08 5.52
CA LEU A 117 -3.09 -11.25 4.70
C LEU A 117 -2.85 -10.88 3.24
N ALA A 118 -3.67 -9.99 2.67
CA ALA A 118 -3.56 -9.57 1.26
C ALA A 118 -2.16 -9.10 0.87
N SER A 119 -1.51 -8.27 1.72
CA SER A 119 -0.14 -7.80 1.44
C SER A 119 0.87 -8.94 1.36
N LEU A 120 0.72 -9.97 2.19
CA LEU A 120 1.62 -11.13 2.19
C LEU A 120 1.37 -12.02 0.97
N LEU A 121 0.12 -12.22 0.56
CA LEU A 121 -0.21 -12.95 -0.67
C LEU A 121 0.32 -12.22 -1.91
N ILE A 122 0.16 -10.90 -1.98
CA ILE A 122 0.76 -10.09 -3.04
C ILE A 122 2.28 -10.27 -3.06
N ALA A 123 2.95 -10.17 -1.90
CA ALA A 123 4.40 -10.36 -1.79
C ALA A 123 4.86 -11.73 -2.29
N LYS A 124 4.13 -12.80 -1.92
CA LYS A 124 4.37 -14.18 -2.36
C LYS A 124 4.45 -14.29 -3.88
N HIS A 125 3.47 -13.72 -4.60
CA HIS A 125 3.36 -13.87 -6.06
C HIS A 125 4.20 -12.86 -6.85
N ILE A 126 4.45 -11.64 -6.31
CA ILE A 126 5.21 -10.58 -7.00
C ILE A 126 6.73 -10.71 -6.88
N LYS A 127 7.22 -11.47 -5.89
CA LYS A 127 8.65 -11.64 -5.58
C LYS A 127 9.54 -11.85 -6.83
N PRO A 128 9.18 -12.69 -7.81
CA PRO A 128 10.01 -12.91 -9.00
C PRO A 128 10.18 -11.68 -9.89
N LEU A 129 9.19 -10.78 -9.93
CA LEU A 129 9.25 -9.53 -10.71
C LEU A 129 10.09 -8.46 -10.00
N LEU A 130 10.03 -8.37 -8.68
CA LEU A 130 10.91 -7.51 -7.88
C LEU A 130 12.36 -7.97 -7.97
N ALA A 131 12.59 -9.28 -7.93
CA ALA A 131 13.93 -9.88 -8.02
C ALA A 131 14.67 -9.54 -9.33
N LYS A 132 13.94 -9.29 -10.41
CA LYS A 132 14.49 -8.94 -11.73
C LYS A 132 14.60 -7.44 -11.98
N SER A 133 14.17 -6.60 -11.04
CA SER A 133 14.30 -5.15 -11.17
C SER A 133 15.76 -4.73 -11.14
N ALA A 134 16.13 -3.78 -11.99
CA ALA A 134 17.44 -3.13 -11.89
C ALA A 134 17.45 -2.25 -10.63
N ARG A 135 18.37 -2.52 -9.71
CA ARG A 135 18.42 -1.94 -8.38
C ARG A 135 19.84 -1.88 -7.84
N SER A 136 20.02 -1.05 -6.83
CA SER A 136 21.20 -0.98 -5.98
C SER A 136 20.76 -0.73 -4.55
N ALA A 137 21.69 -0.78 -3.60
CA ALA A 137 21.39 -0.49 -2.20
C ALA A 137 20.81 0.92 -2.00
N ASP A 138 21.28 1.91 -2.78
CA ASP A 138 20.81 3.31 -2.73
C ASP A 138 19.53 3.56 -3.54
N LYS A 139 19.22 2.71 -4.50
CA LYS A 139 18.00 2.76 -5.34
C LYS A 139 17.38 1.37 -5.42
N PRO A 140 16.80 0.89 -4.32
CA PRO A 140 16.23 -0.45 -4.24
C PRO A 140 14.95 -0.58 -5.06
N ALA A 141 14.55 -1.82 -5.34
CA ALA A 141 13.15 -2.08 -5.62
C ALA A 141 12.35 -1.94 -4.33
N ILE A 142 11.10 -1.46 -4.43
CA ILE A 142 10.27 -1.14 -3.27
C ILE A 142 9.06 -2.08 -3.21
N PHE A 143 8.80 -2.61 -2.02
CA PHE A 143 7.51 -3.20 -1.66
C PHE A 143 6.94 -2.41 -0.47
N ALA A 144 5.99 -1.52 -0.76
CA ALA A 144 5.37 -0.63 0.20
C ALA A 144 3.92 -1.04 0.48
N THR A 145 3.46 -0.84 1.72
CA THR A 145 2.05 -1.01 2.06
C THR A 145 1.57 0.15 2.92
N ILE A 146 0.34 0.60 2.66
CA ILE A 146 -0.31 1.62 3.46
C ILE A 146 -0.88 0.99 4.72
N SER A 147 -0.33 1.38 5.86
CA SER A 147 -0.84 1.06 7.19
C SER A 147 -1.46 2.30 7.84
N ALA A 148 -1.55 2.31 9.13
CA ALA A 148 -2.07 3.44 9.90
C ALA A 148 -1.36 3.52 11.25
N ARG A 149 -1.21 4.72 11.82
CA ARG A 149 -0.65 4.93 13.16
C ARG A 149 -1.37 4.12 14.24
N VAL A 150 -2.67 3.89 14.06
CA VAL A 150 -3.47 3.04 14.96
C VAL A 150 -3.05 1.56 14.99
N GLY A 151 -2.23 1.10 14.04
CA GLY A 151 -1.60 -0.23 14.05
C GLY A 151 -0.34 -0.30 14.92
N SER A 152 0.16 0.83 15.44
CA SER A 152 1.24 0.86 16.42
C SER A 152 0.74 0.42 17.79
N ILE A 153 1.37 -0.61 18.36
CA ILE A 153 1.06 -1.08 19.72
C ILE A 153 1.62 -0.09 20.75
N GLY A 154 2.85 0.37 20.51
CA GLY A 154 3.56 1.30 21.39
C GLY A 154 2.91 2.68 21.49
N ASP A 155 2.25 3.16 20.43
CA ASP A 155 1.57 4.46 20.37
C ASP A 155 0.08 4.40 20.76
N ASN A 156 -0.47 3.22 21.07
CA ASN A 156 -1.89 3.08 21.39
C ASN A 156 -2.22 3.59 22.80
N ARG A 157 -2.94 4.72 22.88
CA ARG A 157 -3.44 5.33 24.11
C ARG A 157 -4.97 5.39 24.17
N LEU A 158 -5.65 5.27 23.01
CA LEU A 158 -7.09 5.49 22.91
C LEU A 158 -7.91 4.19 22.99
N GLY A 159 -7.33 3.04 22.61
CA GLY A 159 -8.07 1.77 22.51
C GLY A 159 -9.14 1.81 21.42
N GLY A 160 -10.14 0.92 21.52
CA GLY A 160 -11.20 0.76 20.52
C GLY A 160 -10.69 0.28 19.16
N TRP A 161 -11.59 0.22 18.17
CA TRP A 161 -11.29 -0.17 16.79
C TRP A 161 -10.54 -1.50 16.70
N TYR A 162 -10.99 -2.48 17.47
CA TYR A 162 -10.27 -3.75 17.67
C TYR A 162 -9.90 -4.43 16.35
N SER A 163 -10.88 -4.65 15.46
CA SER A 163 -10.63 -5.29 14.16
C SER A 163 -9.62 -4.53 13.33
N TYR A 164 -9.77 -3.22 13.24
CA TYR A 164 -8.88 -2.39 12.41
C TYR A 164 -7.47 -2.29 12.99
N ARG A 165 -7.34 -1.94 14.29
CA ARG A 165 -6.02 -1.85 14.95
C ARG A 165 -5.27 -3.16 14.88
N MET A 166 -5.93 -4.27 15.24
CA MET A 166 -5.31 -5.60 15.21
C MET A 166 -4.89 -5.99 13.80
N SER A 167 -5.71 -5.72 12.78
CA SER A 167 -5.34 -6.02 11.38
C SER A 167 -4.15 -5.17 10.90
N LYS A 168 -4.06 -3.91 11.30
CA LYS A 168 -2.91 -3.04 10.94
C LYS A 168 -1.66 -3.40 11.73
N ALA A 169 -1.77 -3.84 12.98
CA ALA A 169 -0.64 -4.39 13.75
C ALA A 169 -0.15 -5.72 13.15
N ALA A 170 -1.07 -6.60 12.73
CA ALA A 170 -0.74 -7.84 12.03
C ALA A 170 -0.05 -7.58 10.67
N LEU A 171 -0.54 -6.60 9.90
CA LEU A 171 0.13 -6.12 8.70
C LEU A 171 1.56 -5.67 9.00
N ASN A 172 1.75 -4.83 10.02
CA ASN A 172 3.05 -4.31 10.42
C ASN A 172 4.01 -5.45 10.75
N MET A 173 3.58 -6.44 11.56
CA MET A 173 4.35 -7.63 11.88
C MET A 173 4.68 -8.46 10.64
N GLY A 174 3.70 -8.69 9.76
CA GLY A 174 3.89 -9.44 8.52
C GLY A 174 4.93 -8.79 7.61
N MET A 175 4.88 -7.46 7.46
CA MET A 175 5.85 -6.71 6.66
C MET A 175 7.25 -6.70 7.29
N LYS A 176 7.33 -6.66 8.62
CA LYS A 176 8.61 -6.80 9.34
C LYS A 176 9.23 -8.17 9.09
N ASN A 177 8.47 -9.24 9.20
CA ASN A 177 8.93 -10.60 8.90
C ASN A 177 9.40 -10.73 7.44
N LEU A 178 8.60 -10.17 6.50
CA LEU A 178 8.94 -10.15 5.08
C LEU A 178 10.26 -9.44 4.81
N SER A 179 10.51 -8.30 5.47
CA SER A 179 11.76 -7.56 5.33
C SER A 179 12.98 -8.38 5.76
N ILE A 180 12.88 -9.11 6.86
CA ILE A 180 13.94 -10.00 7.39
C ILE A 180 14.17 -11.15 6.42
N GLU A 181 13.11 -11.79 5.92
CA GLU A 181 13.23 -12.89 4.94
C GLU A 181 13.90 -12.39 3.65
N TRP A 182 13.44 -11.23 3.13
CA TRP A 182 13.93 -10.74 1.86
C TRP A 182 15.35 -10.16 1.92
N THR A 183 15.80 -9.67 3.06
CA THR A 183 17.21 -9.29 3.25
C THR A 183 18.18 -10.45 2.93
N ARG A 184 17.73 -11.69 3.16
CA ARG A 184 18.54 -12.89 2.86
C ARG A 184 18.48 -13.33 1.39
N SER A 185 17.37 -13.06 0.70
CA SER A 185 17.09 -13.58 -0.65
C SER A 185 17.00 -12.51 -1.74
N LEU A 186 16.74 -11.27 -1.40
CA LEU A 186 16.58 -10.12 -2.29
C LEU A 186 17.30 -8.91 -1.69
N LYS A 187 18.63 -8.82 -1.83
CA LYS A 187 19.45 -7.79 -1.18
C LYS A 187 18.93 -6.43 -1.58
N ASP A 188 18.90 -5.83 -2.58
CA ASP A 188 18.52 -4.46 -2.91
C ASP A 188 16.99 -4.27 -3.06
N VAL A 189 16.22 -4.79 -2.10
CA VAL A 189 14.77 -4.56 -1.99
C VAL A 189 14.48 -3.92 -0.63
N CYS A 190 13.70 -2.85 -0.64
CA CYS A 190 13.20 -2.20 0.57
C CYS A 190 11.73 -2.57 0.78
N VAL A 191 11.44 -3.22 1.89
CA VAL A 191 10.07 -3.48 2.38
C VAL A 191 9.73 -2.40 3.39
N VAL A 192 8.68 -1.62 3.17
CA VAL A 192 8.33 -0.47 4.02
C VAL A 192 6.84 -0.40 4.31
N VAL A 193 6.52 -0.03 5.55
CA VAL A 193 5.16 0.26 6.01
C VAL A 193 4.99 1.76 6.12
N MET A 194 3.89 2.31 5.58
CA MET A 194 3.69 3.76 5.50
C MET A 194 2.37 4.18 6.12
N GLN A 195 2.39 5.25 6.90
CA GLN A 195 1.21 5.93 7.41
C GLN A 195 0.99 7.20 6.58
N PRO A 196 -0.18 7.35 5.92
CA PRO A 196 -0.39 8.38 4.90
C PRO A 196 -0.85 9.74 5.44
N GLY A 197 -0.94 9.94 6.76
CA GLY A 197 -1.70 11.01 7.38
C GLY A 197 -3.20 10.66 7.47
N THR A 198 -4.01 11.59 7.95
CA THR A 198 -5.47 11.49 7.81
C THR A 198 -5.85 12.08 6.45
N VAL A 199 -6.29 11.24 5.54
CA VAL A 199 -6.51 11.60 4.13
C VAL A 199 -8.00 11.63 3.83
N ASP A 200 -8.49 12.68 3.18
CA ASP A 200 -9.89 12.82 2.77
C ASP A 200 -10.25 11.80 1.69
N THR A 201 -10.80 10.68 2.12
CA THR A 201 -11.20 9.54 1.30
C THR A 201 -12.49 8.92 1.83
N GLN A 202 -13.13 8.07 1.04
CA GLN A 202 -14.30 7.32 1.51
C GLN A 202 -14.02 6.49 2.77
N LEU A 203 -12.79 5.98 2.93
CA LEU A 203 -12.40 5.19 4.09
C LEU A 203 -12.39 6.00 5.38
N SER A 204 -11.96 7.25 5.35
CA SER A 204 -11.82 8.12 6.52
C SER A 204 -13.04 9.02 6.76
N SER A 205 -13.82 9.29 5.71
CA SER A 205 -14.93 10.24 5.71
C SER A 205 -15.86 10.16 6.95
N PRO A 206 -16.28 8.98 7.45
CA PRO A 206 -17.13 8.90 8.64
C PRO A 206 -16.42 9.31 9.95
N PHE A 207 -15.09 9.46 9.94
CA PHE A 207 -14.26 9.66 11.15
C PHE A 207 -13.50 11.00 11.14
N GLN A 208 -13.83 11.90 10.22
CA GLN A 208 -13.14 13.20 10.05
C GLN A 208 -13.63 14.29 10.99
N GLY A 209 -14.78 14.12 11.64
CA GLY A 209 -15.44 15.17 12.41
C GLY A 209 -14.63 15.83 13.55
N ASN A 210 -13.56 15.16 14.02
CA ASN A 210 -12.64 15.70 15.03
C ASN A 210 -11.24 15.97 14.49
N VAL A 211 -11.05 15.93 13.16
CA VAL A 211 -9.76 16.19 12.53
C VAL A 211 -9.68 17.68 12.21
N ALA A 212 -8.67 18.36 12.71
CA ALA A 212 -8.44 19.76 12.36
C ALA A 212 -8.13 19.88 10.85
N ASP A 213 -8.63 20.95 10.21
CA ASP A 213 -8.56 21.10 8.75
C ASP A 213 -7.12 20.98 8.22
N GLU A 214 -6.14 21.54 8.93
CA GLU A 214 -4.72 21.46 8.56
C GLU A 214 -4.11 20.06 8.68
N LYS A 215 -4.82 19.11 9.33
CA LYS A 215 -4.41 17.71 9.49
C LYS A 215 -5.16 16.76 8.57
N LEU A 216 -6.14 17.27 7.82
CA LEU A 216 -6.90 16.51 6.82
C LEU A 216 -6.26 16.72 5.45
N PHE A 217 -5.49 15.75 5.01
CA PHE A 217 -4.78 15.84 3.74
C PHE A 217 -5.68 15.52 2.54
N SER A 218 -5.48 16.23 1.44
CA SER A 218 -6.03 15.77 0.17
C SER A 218 -5.34 14.48 -0.28
N PRO A 219 -6.04 13.60 -1.03
CA PRO A 219 -5.40 12.41 -1.61
C PRO A 219 -4.16 12.73 -2.47
N ALA A 220 -4.20 13.87 -3.18
CA ALA A 220 -3.06 14.31 -4.01
C ALA A 220 -1.85 14.68 -3.16
N TYR A 221 -2.02 15.45 -2.10
CA TYR A 221 -0.93 15.83 -1.21
C TYR A 221 -0.31 14.61 -0.51
N SER A 222 -1.16 13.73 0.07
CA SER A 222 -0.68 12.51 0.70
C SER A 222 0.09 11.60 -0.29
N ALA A 223 -0.43 11.42 -1.51
CA ALA A 223 0.24 10.62 -2.53
C ALA A 223 1.60 11.20 -2.90
N GLN A 224 1.71 12.53 -3.05
CA GLN A 224 2.97 13.22 -3.32
C GLN A 224 3.99 12.94 -2.21
N CYS A 225 3.64 13.20 -0.96
CA CYS A 225 4.52 12.96 0.19
C CYS A 225 5.02 11.51 0.24
N LEU A 226 4.10 10.55 0.06
CA LEU A 226 4.44 9.13 0.10
C LEU A 226 5.39 8.73 -1.05
N LEU A 227 5.17 9.21 -2.28
CA LEU A 227 6.04 8.93 -3.41
C LEU A 227 7.43 9.57 -3.22
N GLU A 228 7.51 10.78 -2.66
CA GLU A 228 8.78 11.44 -2.32
C GLU A 228 9.54 10.69 -1.23
N VAL A 229 8.86 10.16 -0.20
CA VAL A 229 9.48 9.32 0.83
C VAL A 229 10.02 8.05 0.18
N LEU A 230 9.23 7.36 -0.65
CA LEU A 230 9.67 6.13 -1.33
C LEU A 230 10.88 6.36 -2.26
N ASP A 231 10.96 7.51 -2.95
CA ASP A 231 12.11 7.79 -3.84
C ASP A 231 13.42 8.02 -3.08
N ARG A 232 13.35 8.37 -1.81
CA ARG A 232 14.52 8.54 -0.91
C ARG A 232 14.89 7.27 -0.14
N MET A 233 14.05 6.22 -0.18
CA MET A 233 14.31 4.97 0.54
C MET A 233 15.54 4.24 -0.01
N THR A 234 16.32 3.68 0.91
CA THR A 234 17.44 2.79 0.63
C THR A 234 17.17 1.37 1.11
N ALA A 235 17.95 0.41 0.66
CA ALA A 235 17.82 -0.98 1.14
C ALA A 235 18.06 -1.13 2.65
N ALA A 236 18.90 -0.28 3.24
CA ALA A 236 19.16 -0.26 4.69
C ALA A 236 17.93 0.09 5.54
N GLN A 237 16.96 0.78 4.95
CA GLN A 237 15.70 1.15 5.61
C GLN A 237 14.61 0.08 5.47
N SER A 238 14.94 -1.09 4.88
CA SER A 238 13.98 -2.21 4.79
C SER A 238 13.52 -2.66 6.17
N GLY A 239 12.21 -2.82 6.33
CA GLY A 239 11.58 -3.16 7.61
C GLY A 239 11.32 -1.95 8.51
N SER A 240 11.22 -0.74 7.95
CA SER A 240 10.80 0.46 8.67
C SER A 240 9.29 0.68 8.61
N PHE A 241 8.77 1.34 9.65
CA PHE A 241 7.42 1.91 9.67
C PHE A 241 7.56 3.44 9.78
N VAL A 242 7.13 4.14 8.75
CA VAL A 242 7.31 5.60 8.63
C VAL A 242 5.99 6.29 8.31
N ASP A 243 5.91 7.56 8.65
CA ASP A 243 4.79 8.40 8.26
C ASP A 243 5.01 9.09 6.90
N TRP A 244 4.05 9.91 6.50
CA TRP A 244 4.03 10.67 5.26
C TRP A 244 5.20 11.67 5.12
N ALA A 245 5.81 12.09 6.23
CA ALA A 245 7.01 12.94 6.24
C ALA A 245 8.32 12.13 6.21
N GLY A 246 8.23 10.80 6.36
CA GLY A 246 9.37 9.90 6.46
C GLY A 246 9.87 9.70 7.89
N GLU A 247 9.15 10.21 8.89
CA GLU A 247 9.49 10.05 10.29
C GLU A 247 9.13 8.64 10.77
N SER A 248 10.00 8.07 11.62
CA SER A 248 9.78 6.73 12.15
C SER A 248 8.61 6.69 13.13
N ILE A 249 7.76 5.67 12.99
CA ILE A 249 6.67 5.37 13.92
C ILE A 249 7.06 4.16 14.76
N ALA A 250 6.77 4.19 16.05
CA ALA A 250 6.92 3.01 16.91
C ALA A 250 6.01 1.86 16.43
N TRP A 251 6.52 0.62 16.57
CA TRP A 251 5.76 -0.59 16.21
C TRP A 251 4.60 -0.89 17.17
#